data_0afbfbbe902e96710a6ae88f5ba443e7
#
_entry.id   0afbfbbe902e96710a6ae88f5ba443e7
#
_cell.length_a   1.000
_cell.length_b   1.000
_cell.length_c   1.000
_cell.angle_alpha   90.00
_cell.angle_beta   90.00
_cell.angle_gamma   90.00
#
_symmetry.space_group_name_H-M   'P 1'
#
loop_
_entity.id
_entity.type
_entity.pdbx_description
1 polymer ?
#
loop_
_entity_poly.entity_id
_entity_poly.type
_entity_poly.pdbx_seq_one_letter_code
_entity_poly.pdbx_strand_id
1 'polypeptide(L)'
;MRVPLIISGPGIKGGSESGTPVSGSDLLPTIMDLAGNKTIALTEVDGGSFASILFNKDNNQVERSVDGIFFHVPYKNGIALKRPHSAIRKGDYKLIKFQDDKSTLLFNLVKDKKEQLNLAT
;
A
#
# COMPACT_ATOMS: atom_id res chain seq x y z
N MET A 1 8.82 -4.84 1.18
CA MET A 1 8.18 -6.15 1.41
C MET A 1 6.92 -6.21 0.58
N ARG A 2 6.69 -7.29 -0.15
CA ARG A 2 5.44 -7.57 -0.88
C ARG A 2 4.94 -8.91 -0.41
N VAL A 3 3.70 -8.98 -0.01
CA VAL A 3 3.03 -10.23 0.36
C VAL A 3 1.81 -10.40 -0.54
N PRO A 4 1.49 -11.61 -1.00
CA PRO A 4 0.28 -11.85 -1.75
C PRO A 4 -0.94 -11.68 -0.83
N LEU A 5 -2.01 -11.11 -1.39
CA LEU A 5 -3.34 -11.08 -0.79
C LEU A 5 -4.25 -11.92 -1.66
N ILE A 6 -4.93 -12.91 -1.07
CA ILE A 6 -5.85 -13.79 -1.76
C ILE A 6 -7.23 -13.58 -1.16
N ILE A 7 -8.22 -13.31 -2.02
CA ILE A 7 -9.59 -13.08 -1.62
C ILE A 7 -10.52 -13.95 -2.46
N SER A 8 -11.48 -14.57 -1.81
CA SER A 8 -12.54 -15.31 -2.48
C SER A 8 -13.89 -15.02 -1.84
N GLY A 9 -14.95 -15.09 -2.62
CA GLY A 9 -16.29 -14.84 -2.12
C GLY A 9 -17.33 -14.76 -3.25
N PRO A 10 -18.61 -14.61 -2.90
CA PRO A 10 -19.68 -14.47 -3.87
C PRO A 10 -19.43 -13.29 -4.82
N GLY A 11 -19.59 -13.51 -6.12
CA GLY A 11 -19.42 -12.49 -7.14
C GLY A 11 -17.96 -12.18 -7.52
N ILE A 12 -16.97 -12.73 -6.82
CA ILE A 12 -15.55 -12.58 -7.18
C ILE A 12 -15.18 -13.64 -8.21
N LYS A 13 -14.67 -13.19 -9.37
CA LYS A 13 -14.26 -14.09 -10.45
C LYS A 13 -13.01 -14.87 -10.03
N GLY A 14 -13.10 -16.21 -10.04
CA GLY A 14 -11.94 -17.07 -9.78
C GLY A 14 -10.83 -16.90 -10.83
N GLY A 15 -9.57 -17.01 -10.39
CA GLY A 15 -8.40 -16.88 -11.25
C GLY A 15 -8.12 -15.47 -11.76
N SER A 16 -8.78 -14.44 -11.22
CA SER A 16 -8.44 -13.04 -11.53
C SER A 16 -7.24 -12.58 -10.72
N GLU A 17 -6.40 -11.73 -11.32
CA GLU A 17 -5.23 -11.17 -10.67
C GLU A 17 -5.22 -9.64 -10.85
N SER A 18 -4.72 -8.92 -9.86
CA SER A 18 -4.48 -7.48 -9.93
C SER A 18 -3.10 -7.13 -9.40
N GLY A 19 -2.40 -6.25 -10.09
CA GLY A 19 -1.13 -5.68 -9.66
C GLY A 19 -1.27 -4.45 -8.76
N THR A 20 -2.49 -4.02 -8.47
CA THR A 20 -2.74 -2.82 -7.67
C THR A 20 -2.24 -3.00 -6.23
N PRO A 21 -1.39 -2.11 -5.73
CA PRO A 21 -0.90 -2.20 -4.37
C PRO A 21 -2.00 -1.88 -3.36
N VAL A 22 -2.20 -2.79 -2.41
CA VAL A 22 -3.11 -2.61 -1.27
C VAL A 22 -2.34 -2.78 0.05
N SER A 23 -2.89 -2.27 1.13
CA SER A 23 -2.33 -2.36 2.47
C SER A 23 -3.37 -2.81 3.48
N GLY A 24 -2.93 -3.12 4.71
CA GLY A 24 -3.84 -3.51 5.78
C GLY A 24 -4.88 -2.43 6.12
N SER A 25 -4.53 -1.15 5.96
CA SER A 25 -5.47 -0.03 6.19
C SER A 25 -6.63 0.00 5.20
N ASP A 26 -6.48 -0.61 4.02
CA ASP A 26 -7.53 -0.67 2.99
C ASP A 26 -8.60 -1.74 3.28
N LEU A 27 -8.32 -2.67 4.21
CA LEU A 27 -9.26 -3.77 4.51
C LEU A 27 -10.57 -3.27 5.12
N LEU A 28 -10.48 -2.39 6.12
CA LEU A 28 -11.69 -1.86 6.77
C LEU A 28 -12.60 -1.12 5.78
N PRO A 29 -12.14 -0.13 5.02
CA PRO A 29 -12.97 0.53 4.02
C PRO A 29 -13.57 -0.44 2.99
N THR A 30 -12.81 -1.46 2.59
CA THR A 30 -13.28 -2.47 1.64
C THR A 30 -14.41 -3.31 2.23
N ILE A 31 -14.26 -3.79 3.48
CA ILE A 31 -15.30 -4.57 4.16
C ILE A 31 -16.56 -3.75 4.34
N MET A 32 -16.44 -2.48 4.72
CA MET A 32 -17.58 -1.58 4.88
C MET A 32 -18.31 -1.35 3.56
N ASP A 33 -17.58 -1.14 2.48
CA ASP A 33 -18.14 -0.97 1.13
C ASP A 33 -18.86 -2.24 0.66
N LEU A 34 -18.27 -3.42 0.88
CA LEU A 34 -18.89 -4.72 0.57
C LEU A 34 -20.15 -4.97 1.40
N ALA A 35 -20.21 -4.48 2.64
CA ALA A 35 -21.38 -4.54 3.50
C ALA A 35 -22.47 -3.50 3.13
N GLY A 36 -22.26 -2.69 2.11
CA GLY A 36 -23.19 -1.63 1.69
C GLY A 36 -23.17 -0.39 2.58
N ASN A 37 -22.23 -0.30 3.52
CA ASN A 37 -22.09 0.85 4.41
C ASN A 37 -21.05 1.84 3.85
N LYS A 38 -21.54 2.95 3.28
CA LYS A 38 -20.70 4.02 2.72
C LYS A 38 -20.46 5.19 3.67
N THR A 39 -20.74 5.00 4.96
CA THR A 39 -20.80 6.10 5.94
C THR A 39 -19.42 6.55 6.45
N ILE A 40 -18.36 5.77 6.21
CA ILE A 40 -17.01 6.18 6.62
C ILE A 40 -16.47 7.18 5.60
N ALA A 41 -16.32 8.43 6.03
CA ALA A 41 -15.64 9.43 5.23
C ALA A 41 -14.15 9.04 5.05
N LEU A 42 -13.61 9.19 3.84
CA LEU A 42 -12.18 8.93 3.55
C LEU A 42 -11.23 9.74 4.44
N THR A 43 -11.71 10.84 5.01
CA THR A 43 -10.96 11.70 5.95
C THR A 43 -10.74 11.07 7.33
N GLU A 44 -11.50 10.04 7.67
CA GLU A 44 -11.45 9.37 8.99
C GLU A 44 -10.57 8.12 8.98
N VAL A 45 -10.12 7.68 7.79
CA VAL A 45 -9.30 6.48 7.61
C VAL A 45 -8.16 6.73 6.61
N ASP A 46 -7.02 6.11 6.86
CA ASP A 46 -5.85 6.21 5.97
C ASP A 46 -5.99 5.34 4.71
N GLY A 47 -6.85 4.33 4.75
CA GLY A 47 -7.07 3.38 3.66
C GLY A 47 -8.20 3.77 2.73
N GLY A 48 -8.28 3.07 1.60
CA GLY A 48 -9.36 3.18 0.63
C GLY A 48 -9.96 1.81 0.28
N SER A 49 -11.19 1.80 -0.22
CA SER A 49 -11.82 0.57 -0.69
C SER A 49 -11.20 0.09 -2.00
N PHE A 50 -10.89 -1.20 -2.07
CA PHE A 50 -10.55 -1.89 -3.31
C PHE A 50 -11.66 -2.86 -3.77
N ALA A 51 -12.89 -2.68 -3.30
CA ALA A 51 -14.02 -3.53 -3.68
C ALA A 51 -14.27 -3.52 -5.19
N SER A 52 -14.09 -2.39 -5.88
CA SER A 52 -14.21 -2.29 -7.33
C SER A 52 -13.24 -3.21 -8.07
N ILE A 53 -12.03 -3.40 -7.54
CA ILE A 53 -11.01 -4.27 -8.12
C ILE A 53 -11.42 -5.74 -8.00
N LEU A 54 -12.07 -6.13 -6.88
CA LEU A 54 -12.53 -7.50 -6.67
C LEU A 54 -13.59 -7.94 -7.68
N PHE A 55 -14.39 -7.00 -8.18
CA PHE A 55 -15.45 -7.26 -9.14
C PHE A 55 -15.08 -6.93 -10.59
N ASN A 56 -13.78 -6.72 -10.88
CA ASN A 56 -13.29 -6.33 -12.21
C ASN A 56 -14.01 -5.10 -12.81
N LYS A 57 -14.41 -4.16 -11.96
CA LYS A 57 -14.86 -2.85 -12.41
C LYS A 57 -13.65 -2.03 -12.82
N ASP A 58 -13.76 -1.24 -13.87
CA ASP A 58 -12.66 -0.59 -14.63
C ASP A 58 -11.70 0.33 -13.83
N ASN A 59 -11.88 0.46 -12.54
CA ASN A 59 -11.02 1.27 -11.71
C ASN A 59 -9.99 0.38 -10.97
N ASN A 60 -8.78 0.29 -11.52
CA ASN A 60 -7.65 -0.42 -10.89
C ASN A 60 -6.89 0.44 -9.86
N GLN A 61 -7.54 1.44 -9.29
CA GLN A 61 -6.95 2.32 -8.29
C GLN A 61 -7.71 2.24 -6.98
N VAL A 62 -6.99 2.41 -5.89
CA VAL A 62 -7.55 2.55 -4.54
C VAL A 62 -7.50 4.03 -4.19
N GLU A 63 -8.68 4.64 -4.06
CA GLU A 63 -8.79 6.04 -3.63
C GLU A 63 -8.56 6.13 -2.12
N ARG A 64 -7.51 6.86 -1.72
CA ARG A 64 -7.15 7.11 -0.32
C ARG A 64 -7.16 8.61 -0.06
N SER A 65 -7.34 9.00 1.21
CA SER A 65 -7.25 10.40 1.64
C SER A 65 -5.88 11.02 1.30
N VAL A 66 -4.84 10.20 1.33
CA VAL A 66 -3.49 10.57 0.91
C VAL A 66 -3.02 9.61 -0.16
N ASP A 67 -2.53 10.16 -1.28
CA ASP A 67 -2.05 9.37 -2.42
C ASP A 67 -0.71 8.71 -2.11
N GLY A 68 -0.77 7.48 -1.61
CA GLY A 68 0.38 6.65 -1.29
C GLY A 68 0.10 5.64 -0.18
N ILE A 69 1.01 4.69 -0.02
CA ILE A 69 1.01 3.74 1.10
C ILE A 69 2.16 4.12 2.02
N PHE A 70 1.84 4.43 3.27
CA PHE A 70 2.79 4.90 4.26
C PHE A 70 3.15 3.80 5.24
N PHE A 71 4.42 3.81 5.64
CA PHE A 71 4.96 2.95 6.70
C PHE A 71 5.76 3.83 7.66
N HIS A 72 5.53 3.64 8.95
CA HIS A 72 6.26 4.37 9.98
C HIS A 72 6.75 3.41 11.06
N VAL A 73 8.07 3.36 11.24
CA VAL A 73 8.74 2.51 12.23
C VAL A 73 9.65 3.42 13.06
N PRO A 74 9.14 4.01 14.16
CA PRO A 74 9.87 5.03 14.92
C PRO A 74 10.94 4.48 15.87
N TYR A 75 11.15 3.17 15.90
CA TYR A 75 12.03 2.50 16.85
C TYR A 75 13.04 1.57 16.15
N LYS A 76 14.13 1.29 16.83
CA LYS A 76 15.06 0.24 16.42
C LYS A 76 14.42 -1.13 16.65
N ASN A 77 14.52 -2.01 15.67
CA ASN A 77 14.02 -3.39 15.79
C ASN A 77 15.01 -4.37 15.17
N GLY A 78 14.83 -5.67 15.43
CA GLY A 78 15.67 -6.72 14.87
C GLY A 78 15.28 -7.13 13.44
N ILE A 79 14.22 -6.56 12.86
CA ILE A 79 13.61 -6.96 11.60
C ILE A 79 13.78 -5.84 10.57
N ALA A 80 13.89 -6.22 9.30
CA ALA A 80 14.00 -5.31 8.17
C ALA A 80 15.21 -4.36 8.27
N LEU A 81 15.00 -3.05 8.18
CA LEU A 81 16.09 -2.07 8.14
C LEU A 81 16.76 -1.81 9.49
N LYS A 82 16.25 -2.38 10.57
CA LYS A 82 16.79 -2.27 11.94
C LYS A 82 16.93 -0.83 12.50
N ARG A 83 16.55 0.17 11.73
CA ARG A 83 16.70 1.61 12.01
C ARG A 83 15.34 2.29 12.03
N PRO A 84 15.13 3.33 12.85
CA PRO A 84 13.94 4.17 12.80
C PRO A 84 13.80 4.82 11.41
N HIS A 85 12.67 4.61 10.75
CA HIS A 85 12.44 5.12 9.42
C HIS A 85 10.96 5.35 9.12
N SER A 86 10.70 6.19 8.14
CA SER A 86 9.42 6.34 7.49
C SER A 86 9.59 6.00 6.01
N ALA A 87 8.60 5.37 5.42
CA ALA A 87 8.60 5.09 4.00
C ALA A 87 7.25 5.42 3.37
N ILE A 88 7.29 5.81 2.12
CA ILE A 88 6.10 5.98 1.28
C ILE A 88 6.30 5.22 -0.02
N ARG A 89 5.25 4.51 -0.45
CA ARG A 89 5.13 4.01 -1.80
C ARG A 89 4.08 4.82 -2.54
N LYS A 90 4.49 5.47 -3.62
CA LYS A 90 3.61 6.23 -4.51
C LYS A 90 3.90 5.83 -5.96
N GLY A 91 2.89 5.28 -6.62
CA GLY A 91 3.06 4.73 -7.97
C GLY A 91 4.19 3.70 -8.03
N ASP A 92 5.14 3.93 -8.92
CA ASP A 92 6.29 3.06 -9.17
C ASP A 92 7.45 3.30 -8.20
N TYR A 93 7.38 4.32 -7.37
CA TYR A 93 8.48 4.73 -6.52
C TYR A 93 8.24 4.40 -5.04
N LYS A 94 9.35 4.14 -4.35
CA LYS A 94 9.41 3.98 -2.90
C LYS A 94 10.51 4.87 -2.35
N LEU A 95 10.12 5.77 -1.46
CA LEU A 95 11.03 6.61 -0.70
C LEU A 95 11.14 6.08 0.73
N ILE A 96 12.34 6.00 1.26
CA ILE A 96 12.59 5.69 2.67
C ILE A 96 13.42 6.83 3.25
N LYS A 97 13.00 7.36 4.39
CA LYS A 97 13.75 8.37 5.15
C LYS A 97 14.08 7.83 6.52
N PHE A 98 15.37 7.78 6.83
CA PHE A 98 15.85 7.41 8.15
C PHE A 98 15.76 8.58 9.11
N GLN A 99 15.48 8.29 10.39
CA GLN A 99 15.29 9.34 11.41
C GLN A 99 16.58 9.65 12.17
N ASP A 100 17.51 8.71 12.21
CA ASP A 100 18.78 8.83 12.94
C ASP A 100 19.78 9.76 12.25
N ASP A 101 20.06 9.55 10.96
CA ASP A 101 21.03 10.34 10.17
C ASP A 101 20.38 11.19 9.06
N LYS A 102 19.05 11.18 8.98
CA LYS A 102 18.27 11.88 7.95
C LYS A 102 18.53 11.43 6.51
N SER A 103 19.28 10.35 6.32
CA SER A 103 19.54 9.80 5.00
C SER A 103 18.26 9.32 4.32
N THR A 104 18.29 9.29 3.00
CA THR A 104 17.14 8.96 2.16
C THR A 104 17.52 7.93 1.13
N LEU A 105 16.62 6.97 0.89
CA LEU A 105 16.71 6.02 -0.21
C LEU A 105 15.50 6.16 -1.10
N LEU A 106 15.70 6.19 -2.41
CA LEU A 106 14.65 6.25 -3.42
C LEU A 106 14.83 5.12 -4.42
N PHE A 107 13.79 4.36 -4.66
CA PHE A 107 13.82 3.22 -5.59
C PHE A 107 12.68 3.29 -6.58
N ASN A 108 12.95 2.86 -7.83
CA ASN A 108 11.90 2.57 -8.81
C ASN A 108 11.57 1.08 -8.77
N LEU A 109 10.42 0.72 -8.22
CA LEU A 109 10.03 -0.67 -7.96
C LEU A 109 9.66 -1.47 -9.21
N VAL A 110 9.49 -0.82 -10.36
CA VAL A 110 9.24 -1.49 -11.64
C VAL A 110 10.57 -1.93 -12.27
N LYS A 111 11.55 -1.00 -12.32
CA LYS A 111 12.85 -1.24 -12.91
C LYS A 111 13.80 -1.98 -11.98
N ASP A 112 13.67 -1.77 -10.68
CA ASP A 112 14.52 -2.35 -9.64
C ASP A 112 13.68 -2.98 -8.52
N LYS A 113 13.15 -4.18 -8.79
CA LYS A 113 12.32 -4.94 -7.82
C LYS A 113 13.08 -5.36 -6.56
N LYS A 114 14.42 -5.37 -6.62
CA LYS A 114 15.29 -5.78 -5.51
C LYS A 114 15.77 -4.60 -4.66
N GLU A 115 15.43 -3.37 -5.04
CA GLU A 115 15.81 -2.15 -4.32
C GLU A 115 17.34 -2.03 -4.14
N GLN A 116 18.09 -2.27 -5.22
CA GLN A 116 19.57 -2.27 -5.21
C GLN A 116 20.17 -0.93 -5.66
N LEU A 117 19.45 -0.15 -6.48
CA LEU A 117 19.90 1.12 -7.02
C LEU A 117 19.18 2.27 -6.31
N ASN A 118 19.89 2.93 -5.39
CA ASN A 118 19.40 4.16 -4.77
C ASN A 118 19.43 5.32 -5.78
N LEU A 119 18.28 5.94 -6.00
CA LEU A 119 18.09 7.09 -6.87
C LEU A 119 18.10 8.44 -6.12
N ALA A 120 18.17 8.43 -4.79
CA ALA A 120 18.34 9.64 -4.00
C ALA A 120 19.80 10.06 -4.07
N THR A 121 20.07 11.18 -4.70
CA THR A 121 21.38 11.85 -4.75
C THR A 121 21.48 12.92 -3.69
#